data_9f8be237ad593bdf8df29190566617bd
#
_entry.id   9f8be237ad593bdf8df29190566617bd
#
_cell.length_a   1.000
_cell.length_b   1.000
_cell.length_c   1.000
_cell.angle_alpha   90.00
_cell.angle_beta   90.00
_cell.angle_gamma   90.00
#
_symmetry.space_group_name_H-M   'P 1'
#
loop_
_entity.id
_entity.type
_entity.pdbx_description
1 polymer ?
#
loop_
_entity_poly.entity_id
_entity_poly.type
_entity_poly.pdbx_seq_one_letter_code
_entity_poly.pdbx_strand_id
1 'polypeptide(L)'
;IILHGYRSTPNSIISIGMHFSKEGYNVLIPSMRACSESDGEYIGMGWLDKEDLQCWINLIIKQNENAEIILHGSSMGAATVLMASGKDLPTNVKAIVADSGYTSVWDIFASEAKARFNLPTFPVLNMFEIVANVRANYDIKEASALEQVKNNKTPILFIHGDADDFVPEYMCEELYEAANCKKDKLIIHDAGHTDSKYKEPETY
;
A
#
# COMPACT_ATOMS: atom_id res chain seq x y z
N ILE A 1 4.76 -0.83 11.71
CA ILE A 1 5.53 -0.53 10.48
C ILE A 1 4.68 0.38 9.63
N ILE A 2 5.25 1.50 9.14
CA ILE A 2 4.52 2.47 8.31
C ILE A 2 5.26 2.64 6.98
N LEU A 3 4.55 2.45 5.84
CA LEU A 3 5.11 2.48 4.49
C LEU A 3 4.63 3.70 3.72
N HIS A 4 5.57 4.42 3.10
CA HIS A 4 5.31 5.62 2.30
C HIS A 4 4.87 5.31 0.86
N GLY A 5 4.40 6.33 0.14
CA GLY A 5 3.95 6.23 -1.25
C GLY A 5 5.07 6.23 -2.30
N TYR A 6 4.66 6.17 -3.57
CA TYR A 6 5.54 6.17 -4.74
C TYR A 6 6.44 7.42 -4.79
N ARG A 7 7.75 7.22 -5.02
CA ARG A 7 8.77 8.28 -5.07
C ARG A 7 8.76 9.22 -3.87
N SER A 8 8.22 8.78 -2.76
CA SER A 8 8.16 9.52 -1.50
C SER A 8 9.32 9.12 -0.56
N THR A 9 9.30 9.60 0.65
CA THR A 9 10.33 9.33 1.66
C THR A 9 9.68 9.05 3.02
N PRO A 10 10.39 8.47 4.00
CA PRO A 10 9.88 8.33 5.37
C PRO A 10 9.37 9.63 6.00
N ASN A 11 9.96 10.76 5.62
CA ASN A 11 9.55 12.07 6.15
C ASN A 11 8.12 12.47 5.77
N SER A 12 7.61 12.01 4.63
CA SER A 12 6.25 12.35 4.17
C SER A 12 5.14 11.79 5.05
N ILE A 13 5.44 10.73 5.80
CA ILE A 13 4.49 10.04 6.69
C ILE A 13 4.91 10.07 8.16
N ILE A 14 5.91 10.90 8.50
CA ILE A 14 6.43 10.98 9.87
C ILE A 14 5.37 11.45 10.87
N SER A 15 4.39 12.25 10.42
CA SER A 15 3.28 12.70 11.27
C SER A 15 2.45 11.54 11.79
N ILE A 16 2.17 10.54 10.93
CA ILE A 16 1.49 9.30 11.31
C ILE A 16 2.34 8.53 12.35
N GLY A 17 3.64 8.40 12.08
CA GLY A 17 4.57 7.75 13.00
C GLY A 17 4.65 8.45 14.37
N MET A 18 4.64 9.78 14.38
CA MET A 18 4.63 10.56 15.62
C MET A 18 3.33 10.36 16.42
N HIS A 19 2.19 10.22 15.72
CA HIS A 19 0.92 9.93 16.38
C HIS A 19 0.98 8.56 17.06
N PHE A 20 1.34 7.49 16.35
CA PHE A 20 1.51 6.16 16.95
C PHE A 20 2.53 6.15 18.10
N SER A 21 3.63 6.90 17.97
CA SER A 21 4.63 6.99 19.02
C SER A 21 4.09 7.66 20.31
N LYS A 22 3.22 8.68 20.17
CA LYS A 22 2.56 9.32 21.33
C LYS A 22 1.59 8.37 22.04
N GLU A 23 0.97 7.46 21.28
CA GLU A 23 0.10 6.40 21.82
C GLU A 23 0.88 5.21 22.42
N GLY A 24 2.22 5.31 22.48
CA GLY A 24 3.08 4.32 23.13
C GLY A 24 3.60 3.20 22.21
N TYR A 25 3.39 3.29 20.91
CA TYR A 25 3.93 2.31 19.96
C TYR A 25 5.39 2.58 19.62
N ASN A 26 6.16 1.51 19.42
CA ASN A 26 7.43 1.58 18.70
C ASN A 26 7.14 1.68 17.22
N VAL A 27 7.79 2.60 16.51
CA VAL A 27 7.49 2.90 15.11
C VAL A 27 8.71 2.62 14.24
N LEU A 28 8.50 1.84 13.16
CA LEU A 28 9.47 1.63 12.08
C LEU A 28 8.91 2.24 10.80
N ILE A 29 9.62 3.21 10.23
CA ILE A 29 9.29 3.85 8.94
C ILE A 29 10.48 3.63 8.01
N PRO A 30 10.53 2.51 7.28
CA PRO A 30 11.66 2.24 6.39
C PRO A 30 11.58 3.10 5.13
N SER A 31 12.72 3.41 4.53
CA SER A 31 12.79 3.87 3.15
C SER A 31 12.56 2.66 2.24
N MET A 32 11.53 2.71 1.41
CA MET A 32 11.19 1.59 0.51
C MET A 32 12.22 1.49 -0.62
N ARG A 33 12.33 0.31 -1.24
CA ARG A 33 13.32 0.03 -2.31
C ARG A 33 13.33 1.10 -3.40
N ALA A 34 14.50 1.43 -3.91
CA ALA A 34 14.72 2.43 -4.94
C ALA A 34 14.12 3.82 -4.63
N CYS A 35 13.84 4.10 -3.35
CA CYS A 35 13.37 5.40 -2.88
C CYS A 35 14.37 5.99 -1.88
N SER A 36 14.55 7.32 -1.93
CA SER A 36 15.47 8.04 -1.03
C SER A 36 16.88 7.41 -1.01
N GLU A 37 17.37 7.02 0.15
CA GLU A 37 18.70 6.42 0.37
C GLU A 37 18.70 4.89 0.29
N SER A 38 17.56 4.28 -0.03
CA SER A 38 17.44 2.82 -0.11
C SER A 38 17.93 2.30 -1.45
N ASP A 39 18.67 1.22 -1.42
CA ASP A 39 19.15 0.54 -2.62
C ASP A 39 18.00 0.01 -3.49
N GLY A 40 18.32 -0.24 -4.76
CA GLY A 40 17.41 -0.81 -5.76
C GLY A 40 17.44 -0.05 -7.07
N GLU A 41 17.22 -0.75 -8.17
CA GLU A 41 17.15 -0.15 -9.51
C GLU A 41 15.71 0.24 -9.87
N TYR A 42 14.72 -0.45 -9.32
CA TYR A 42 13.31 -0.27 -9.66
C TYR A 42 12.44 -0.20 -8.43
N ILE A 43 11.50 0.74 -8.44
CA ILE A 43 10.40 0.79 -7.48
C ILE A 43 9.46 -0.38 -7.79
N GLY A 44 9.14 -1.18 -6.79
CA GLY A 44 8.41 -2.42 -6.96
C GLY A 44 6.88 -2.29 -7.04
N MET A 45 6.36 -1.07 -6.91
CA MET A 45 4.90 -0.78 -6.94
C MET A 45 4.09 -1.69 -6.00
N GLY A 46 4.66 -1.99 -4.84
CA GLY A 46 4.05 -2.88 -3.85
C GLY A 46 4.36 -4.36 -4.05
N TRP A 47 4.59 -4.81 -5.29
CA TRP A 47 4.78 -6.24 -5.58
C TRP A 47 6.13 -6.79 -5.12
N LEU A 48 7.22 -6.09 -5.44
CA LEU A 48 8.54 -6.45 -4.92
C LEU A 48 8.71 -5.97 -3.47
N ASP A 49 8.10 -4.85 -3.12
CA ASP A 49 8.17 -4.23 -1.80
C ASP A 49 7.56 -5.10 -0.69
N LYS A 50 6.58 -5.96 -1.02
CA LYS A 50 5.98 -6.90 -0.06
C LYS A 50 7.00 -7.91 0.50
N GLU A 51 8.02 -8.26 -0.28
CA GLU A 51 9.09 -9.15 0.19
C GLU A 51 10.01 -8.43 1.19
N ASP A 52 10.29 -7.15 0.95
CA ASP A 52 11.04 -6.32 1.90
C ASP A 52 10.24 -6.13 3.20
N LEU A 53 8.94 -5.89 3.09
CA LEU A 53 8.05 -5.80 4.24
C LEU A 53 8.12 -7.08 5.09
N GLN A 54 8.13 -8.24 4.45
CA GLN A 54 8.27 -9.51 5.17
C GLN A 54 9.62 -9.60 5.93
N CYS A 55 10.70 -9.07 5.32
CA CYS A 55 12.01 -9.01 5.99
C CYS A 55 11.96 -8.10 7.24
N TRP A 56 11.30 -6.94 7.16
CA TRP A 56 11.15 -6.05 8.31
C TRP A 56 10.26 -6.63 9.41
N ILE A 57 9.17 -7.32 9.06
CA ILE A 57 8.34 -8.07 10.02
C ILE A 57 9.20 -9.10 10.76
N ASN A 58 9.95 -9.91 10.02
CA ASN A 58 10.81 -10.93 10.59
C ASN A 58 11.93 -10.34 11.46
N LEU A 59 12.47 -9.20 11.10
CA LEU A 59 13.47 -8.48 11.90
C LEU A 59 12.92 -8.09 13.28
N ILE A 60 11.69 -7.55 13.32
CA ILE A 60 11.01 -7.18 14.56
C ILE A 60 10.76 -8.42 15.42
N ILE A 61 10.21 -9.48 14.83
CA ILE A 61 9.92 -10.73 15.53
C ILE A 61 11.21 -11.37 16.10
N LYS A 62 12.31 -11.31 15.35
CA LYS A 62 13.62 -11.79 15.83
C LYS A 62 14.12 -11.02 17.05
N GLN A 63 13.81 -9.72 17.14
CA GLN A 63 14.17 -8.92 18.32
C GLN A 63 13.21 -9.13 19.49
N ASN A 64 11.95 -9.37 19.22
CA ASN A 64 10.91 -9.64 20.20
C ASN A 64 9.87 -10.60 19.62
N GLU A 65 9.92 -11.86 20.00
CA GLU A 65 9.01 -12.91 19.52
C GLU A 65 7.52 -12.64 19.87
N ASN A 66 7.28 -11.86 20.92
CA ASN A 66 5.94 -11.47 21.37
C ASN A 66 5.51 -10.11 20.82
N ALA A 67 6.21 -9.53 19.85
CA ALA A 67 5.83 -8.27 19.27
C ALA A 67 4.44 -8.36 18.62
N GLU A 68 3.58 -7.39 18.89
CA GLU A 68 2.33 -7.17 18.17
C GLU A 68 2.55 -6.08 17.14
N ILE A 69 2.30 -6.39 15.86
CA ILE A 69 2.65 -5.54 14.73
C ILE A 69 1.39 -5.03 14.05
N ILE A 70 1.31 -3.71 13.88
CA ILE A 70 0.36 -3.06 12.98
C ILE A 70 1.12 -2.66 11.71
N LEU A 71 0.55 -2.99 10.56
CA LEU A 71 1.04 -2.53 9.26
C LEU A 71 0.18 -1.36 8.81
N HIS A 72 0.81 -0.24 8.52
CA HIS A 72 0.14 0.93 7.95
C HIS A 72 0.81 1.28 6.63
N GLY A 73 0.04 1.49 5.59
CA GLY A 73 0.56 1.91 4.29
C GLY A 73 -0.23 3.09 3.73
N SER A 74 0.46 3.99 3.04
CA SER A 74 -0.14 5.11 2.33
C SER A 74 0.16 5.00 0.84
N SER A 75 -0.85 5.05 -0.03
CA SER A 75 -0.72 4.94 -1.50
C SER A 75 -0.02 3.63 -1.92
N MET A 76 1.14 3.69 -2.58
CA MET A 76 1.95 2.51 -2.88
C MET A 76 2.26 1.68 -1.62
N GLY A 77 2.48 2.33 -0.47
CA GLY A 77 2.64 1.63 0.81
C GLY A 77 1.38 0.85 1.20
N ALA A 78 0.18 1.40 0.94
CA ALA A 78 -1.08 0.69 1.16
C ALA A 78 -1.22 -0.52 0.24
N ALA A 79 -0.91 -0.37 -1.04
CA ALA A 79 -0.86 -1.49 -1.97
C ALA A 79 0.14 -2.56 -1.52
N THR A 80 1.30 -2.15 -0.97
CA THR A 80 2.33 -3.07 -0.44
C THR A 80 1.79 -3.93 0.70
N VAL A 81 1.16 -3.32 1.72
CA VAL A 81 0.62 -4.09 2.87
C VAL A 81 -0.54 -4.99 2.44
N LEU A 82 -1.37 -4.54 1.49
CA LEU A 82 -2.45 -5.35 0.93
C LEU A 82 -1.91 -6.52 0.09
N MET A 83 -0.89 -6.30 -0.74
CA MET A 83 -0.24 -7.36 -1.53
C MET A 83 0.49 -8.36 -0.63
N ALA A 84 1.08 -7.92 0.48
CA ALA A 84 1.68 -8.81 1.46
C ALA A 84 0.66 -9.68 2.19
N SER A 85 -0.58 -9.19 2.35
CA SER A 85 -1.62 -9.88 3.10
C SER A 85 -2.14 -11.16 2.47
N GLY A 86 -1.87 -11.38 1.18
CA GLY A 86 -2.24 -12.62 0.47
C GLY A 86 -1.36 -13.82 0.81
N LYS A 87 -0.21 -13.58 1.45
CA LYS A 87 0.61 -14.62 2.07
C LYS A 87 0.17 -14.83 3.51
N ASP A 88 0.49 -16.00 4.09
CA ASP A 88 0.27 -16.21 5.51
C ASP A 88 1.22 -15.30 6.32
N LEU A 89 0.69 -14.15 6.74
CA LEU A 89 1.41 -13.25 7.63
C LEU A 89 1.60 -13.91 9.01
N PRO A 90 2.73 -13.67 9.68
CA PRO A 90 2.92 -14.14 11.05
C PRO A 90 1.79 -13.68 11.98
N THR A 91 1.42 -14.52 12.95
CA THR A 91 0.36 -14.21 13.93
C THR A 91 0.66 -12.96 14.79
N ASN A 92 1.89 -12.50 14.73
CA ASN A 92 2.34 -11.22 15.30
C ASN A 92 1.68 -10.02 14.61
N VAL A 93 1.30 -10.12 13.33
CA VAL A 93 0.61 -9.04 12.62
C VAL A 93 -0.86 -9.05 13.01
N LYS A 94 -1.29 -8.01 13.72
CA LYS A 94 -2.64 -7.92 14.32
C LYS A 94 -3.62 -7.15 13.48
N ALA A 95 -3.16 -6.16 12.73
CA ALA A 95 -4.02 -5.33 11.90
C ALA A 95 -3.23 -4.69 10.74
N ILE A 96 -3.98 -4.35 9.69
CA ILE A 96 -3.51 -3.63 8.52
C ILE A 96 -4.36 -2.36 8.38
N VAL A 97 -3.72 -1.23 8.12
CA VAL A 97 -4.35 0.03 7.72
C VAL A 97 -3.86 0.37 6.31
N ALA A 98 -4.79 0.50 5.38
CA ALA A 98 -4.50 0.79 3.98
C ALA A 98 -5.16 2.12 3.58
N ASP A 99 -4.37 3.18 3.52
CA ASP A 99 -4.80 4.53 3.16
C ASP A 99 -4.50 4.81 1.68
N SER A 100 -5.55 5.05 0.87
CA SER A 100 -5.49 5.36 -0.56
C SER A 100 -4.77 4.28 -1.39
N GLY A 101 -5.04 2.99 -1.10
CA GLY A 101 -4.47 1.86 -1.83
C GLY A 101 -5.18 1.58 -3.15
N TYR A 102 -4.46 0.98 -4.12
CA TYR A 102 -4.99 0.61 -5.43
C TYR A 102 -5.15 -0.91 -5.61
N THR A 103 -6.03 -1.31 -6.53
CA THR A 103 -6.41 -2.70 -6.81
C THR A 103 -5.27 -3.52 -7.40
N SER A 104 -4.55 -2.96 -8.38
CA SER A 104 -3.39 -3.60 -9.00
C SER A 104 -2.46 -2.57 -9.64
N VAL A 105 -1.24 -2.98 -9.95
CA VAL A 105 -0.30 -2.13 -10.71
C VAL A 105 -0.84 -1.87 -12.12
N TRP A 106 -1.49 -2.85 -12.73
CA TRP A 106 -2.14 -2.67 -14.03
C TRP A 106 -3.23 -1.60 -13.96
N ASP A 107 -4.13 -1.67 -12.96
CA ASP A 107 -5.29 -0.79 -12.88
C ASP A 107 -4.90 0.66 -12.60
N ILE A 108 -3.94 0.88 -11.68
CA ILE A 108 -3.47 2.24 -11.41
C ILE A 108 -2.78 2.86 -12.63
N PHE A 109 -1.97 2.10 -13.37
CA PHE A 109 -1.37 2.62 -14.60
C PHE A 109 -2.39 2.84 -15.72
N ALA A 110 -3.42 1.99 -15.83
CA ALA A 110 -4.52 2.19 -16.78
C ALA A 110 -5.30 3.47 -16.48
N SER A 111 -5.65 3.68 -15.21
CA SER A 111 -6.35 4.87 -14.73
C SER A 111 -5.54 6.14 -15.03
N GLU A 112 -4.29 6.16 -14.62
CA GLU A 112 -3.39 7.31 -14.80
C GLU A 112 -3.08 7.60 -16.28
N ALA A 113 -2.84 6.57 -17.09
CA ALA A 113 -2.64 6.74 -18.54
C ALA A 113 -3.86 7.36 -19.21
N LYS A 114 -5.06 6.95 -18.81
CA LYS A 114 -6.31 7.50 -19.31
C LYS A 114 -6.55 8.93 -18.80
N ALA A 115 -6.40 9.16 -17.50
CA ALA A 115 -6.71 10.44 -16.88
C ALA A 115 -5.76 11.56 -17.33
N ARG A 116 -4.44 11.31 -17.37
CA ARG A 116 -3.43 12.35 -17.65
C ARG A 116 -3.09 12.50 -19.13
N PHE A 117 -3.13 11.42 -19.88
CA PHE A 117 -2.64 11.40 -21.27
C PHE A 117 -3.71 11.01 -22.28
N ASN A 118 -4.91 10.65 -21.82
CA ASN A 118 -5.98 10.09 -22.65
C ASN A 118 -5.51 8.91 -23.53
N LEU A 119 -4.53 8.14 -23.03
CA LEU A 119 -3.98 7.00 -23.72
C LEU A 119 -4.88 5.76 -23.55
N PRO A 120 -5.03 4.94 -24.60
CA PRO A 120 -5.74 3.67 -24.48
C PRO A 120 -4.87 2.63 -23.74
N THR A 121 -5.52 1.72 -23.03
CA THR A 121 -4.83 0.60 -22.37
C THR A 121 -4.05 -0.25 -23.38
N PHE A 122 -4.70 -0.63 -24.49
CA PHE A 122 -4.05 -1.34 -25.60
C PHE A 122 -3.62 -0.35 -26.70
N PRO A 123 -2.41 -0.45 -27.24
CA PRO A 123 -1.33 -1.39 -26.91
C PRO A 123 -0.36 -0.88 -25.81
N VAL A 124 -0.57 0.33 -25.29
CA VAL A 124 0.41 1.07 -24.48
C VAL A 124 0.83 0.28 -23.24
N LEU A 125 -0.14 -0.15 -22.41
CA LEU A 125 0.13 -0.91 -21.19
C LEU A 125 0.70 -2.30 -21.47
N ASN A 126 0.30 -2.93 -22.58
CA ASN A 126 0.88 -4.22 -22.96
C ASN A 126 2.37 -4.10 -23.33
N MET A 127 2.77 -3.01 -23.98
CA MET A 127 4.18 -2.74 -24.23
C MET A 127 4.93 -2.43 -22.92
N PHE A 128 4.30 -1.67 -22.03
CA PHE A 128 4.88 -1.37 -20.71
C PHE A 128 5.07 -2.65 -19.88
N GLU A 129 4.10 -3.55 -19.88
CA GLU A 129 4.17 -4.87 -19.22
C GLU A 129 5.40 -5.67 -19.69
N ILE A 130 5.63 -5.74 -21.01
CA ILE A 130 6.79 -6.44 -21.57
C ILE A 130 8.09 -5.81 -21.05
N VAL A 131 8.18 -4.48 -21.05
CA VAL A 131 9.37 -3.76 -20.57
C VAL A 131 9.57 -3.96 -19.07
N ALA A 132 8.50 -3.88 -18.28
CA ALA A 132 8.55 -4.08 -16.83
C ALA A 132 9.00 -5.51 -16.48
N ASN A 133 8.46 -6.49 -17.18
CA ASN A 133 8.84 -7.89 -16.99
C ASN A 133 10.33 -8.11 -17.29
N VAL A 134 10.82 -7.60 -18.44
CA VAL A 134 12.23 -7.78 -18.84
C VAL A 134 13.19 -7.00 -17.95
N ARG A 135 12.82 -5.78 -17.52
CA ARG A 135 13.70 -4.86 -16.78
C ARG A 135 13.64 -5.03 -15.28
N ALA A 136 12.44 -5.15 -14.73
CA ALA A 136 12.20 -5.21 -13.30
C ALA A 136 11.86 -6.63 -12.79
N ASN A 137 11.82 -7.61 -13.71
CA ASN A 137 11.61 -9.03 -13.42
C ASN A 137 10.34 -9.31 -12.62
N TYR A 138 9.25 -8.61 -12.92
CA TYR A 138 7.92 -8.96 -12.41
C TYR A 138 6.80 -8.60 -13.38
N ASP A 139 5.73 -9.37 -13.34
CA ASP A 139 4.53 -9.15 -14.15
C ASP A 139 3.61 -8.16 -13.43
N ILE A 140 3.30 -7.03 -14.09
CA ILE A 140 2.43 -5.99 -13.54
C ILE A 140 0.96 -6.43 -13.40
N LYS A 141 0.54 -7.48 -14.12
CA LYS A 141 -0.80 -8.07 -13.99
C LYS A 141 -0.93 -8.98 -12.79
N GLU A 142 0.16 -9.68 -12.43
CA GLU A 142 0.22 -10.47 -11.20
C GLU A 142 0.29 -9.58 -9.96
N ALA A 143 0.78 -8.35 -10.11
CA ALA A 143 0.93 -7.38 -9.04
C ALA A 143 -0.43 -6.78 -8.65
N SER A 144 -1.28 -7.60 -8.04
CA SER A 144 -2.67 -7.29 -7.68
C SER A 144 -2.92 -7.41 -6.18
N ALA A 145 -3.21 -6.29 -5.53
CA ALA A 145 -3.71 -6.26 -4.17
C ALA A 145 -5.10 -6.91 -4.08
N LEU A 146 -5.94 -6.70 -5.11
CA LEU A 146 -7.28 -7.24 -5.19
C LEU A 146 -7.31 -8.78 -5.10
N GLU A 147 -6.37 -9.44 -5.78
CA GLU A 147 -6.26 -10.90 -5.70
C GLU A 147 -5.70 -11.37 -4.34
N GLN A 148 -4.80 -10.58 -3.75
CA GLN A 148 -4.18 -10.96 -2.50
C GLN A 148 -5.13 -10.83 -1.30
N VAL A 149 -5.94 -9.77 -1.22
CA VAL A 149 -6.85 -9.57 -0.08
C VAL A 149 -7.91 -10.65 0.05
N LYS A 150 -8.23 -11.38 -1.02
CA LYS A 150 -9.16 -12.53 -0.99
C LYS A 150 -8.68 -13.65 -0.07
N ASN A 151 -7.37 -13.79 0.09
CA ASN A 151 -6.75 -14.82 0.93
C ASN A 151 -6.38 -14.31 2.32
N ASN A 152 -6.53 -13.02 2.57
CA ASN A 152 -6.13 -12.40 3.83
C ASN A 152 -7.05 -12.82 4.99
N LYS A 153 -6.44 -13.01 6.18
CA LYS A 153 -7.13 -13.31 7.44
C LYS A 153 -6.94 -12.22 8.50
N THR A 154 -5.96 -11.34 8.29
CA THR A 154 -5.64 -10.24 9.20
C THR A 154 -6.69 -9.12 9.05
N PRO A 155 -7.22 -8.55 10.13
CA PRO A 155 -8.14 -7.42 10.05
C PRO A 155 -7.57 -6.24 9.25
N ILE A 156 -8.41 -5.63 8.39
CA ILE A 156 -8.04 -4.48 7.57
C ILE A 156 -8.97 -3.29 7.85
N LEU A 157 -8.39 -2.11 8.06
CA LEU A 157 -9.06 -0.82 7.92
C LEU A 157 -8.65 -0.21 6.59
N PHE A 158 -9.62 0.01 5.71
CA PHE A 158 -9.45 0.75 4.46
C PHE A 158 -9.79 2.22 4.71
N ILE A 159 -8.90 3.14 4.32
CA ILE A 159 -9.13 4.58 4.38
C ILE A 159 -8.99 5.15 2.98
N HIS A 160 -9.90 6.07 2.59
CA HIS A 160 -9.83 6.70 1.27
C HIS A 160 -10.53 8.06 1.30
N GLY A 161 -10.06 8.97 0.45
CA GLY A 161 -10.77 10.22 0.18
C GLY A 161 -11.69 10.09 -1.03
N ASP A 162 -12.93 10.58 -0.95
CA ASP A 162 -13.89 10.50 -2.07
C ASP A 162 -13.57 11.47 -3.23
N ALA A 163 -12.65 12.42 -3.01
CA ALA A 163 -12.14 13.33 -4.03
C ALA A 163 -10.71 12.95 -4.51
N ASP A 164 -10.28 11.70 -4.30
CA ASP A 164 -8.99 11.21 -4.77
C ASP A 164 -8.99 11.06 -6.30
N ASP A 165 -8.27 11.95 -6.98
CA ASP A 165 -8.16 12.00 -8.44
C ASP A 165 -6.96 11.20 -8.98
N PHE A 166 -6.13 10.63 -8.10
CA PHE A 166 -4.98 9.79 -8.45
C PHE A 166 -5.28 8.30 -8.31
N VAL A 167 -5.77 7.87 -7.15
CA VAL A 167 -6.30 6.53 -6.94
C VAL A 167 -7.81 6.64 -6.77
N PRO A 168 -8.62 6.36 -7.81
CA PRO A 168 -10.07 6.53 -7.72
C PRO A 168 -10.69 5.71 -6.58
N GLU A 169 -11.67 6.30 -5.88
CA GLU A 169 -12.34 5.69 -4.72
C GLU A 169 -12.89 4.29 -5.00
N TYR A 170 -13.36 4.04 -6.24
CA TYR A 170 -13.89 2.71 -6.59
C TYR A 170 -12.89 1.57 -6.35
N MET A 171 -11.58 1.86 -6.42
CA MET A 171 -10.55 0.84 -6.12
C MET A 171 -10.57 0.44 -4.63
N CYS A 172 -10.85 1.38 -3.74
CA CYS A 172 -11.05 1.08 -2.32
C CYS A 172 -12.30 0.21 -2.11
N GLU A 173 -13.40 0.51 -2.81
CA GLU A 173 -14.63 -0.29 -2.75
C GLU A 173 -14.40 -1.72 -3.19
N GLU A 174 -13.75 -1.90 -4.35
CA GLU A 174 -13.42 -3.24 -4.87
C GLU A 174 -12.53 -4.03 -3.91
N LEU A 175 -11.50 -3.38 -3.32
CA LEU A 175 -10.63 -4.00 -2.32
C LEU A 175 -11.40 -4.38 -1.06
N TYR A 176 -12.26 -3.48 -0.58
CA TYR A 176 -13.11 -3.73 0.57
C TYR A 176 -14.03 -4.92 0.33
N GLU A 177 -14.76 -4.94 -0.79
CA GLU A 177 -15.68 -6.04 -1.11
C GLU A 177 -14.94 -7.38 -1.23
N ALA A 178 -13.77 -7.40 -1.88
CA ALA A 178 -13.00 -8.62 -2.12
C ALA A 178 -12.30 -9.19 -0.87
N ALA A 179 -12.01 -8.36 0.13
CA ALA A 179 -11.30 -8.80 1.33
C ALA A 179 -12.13 -9.79 2.16
N ASN A 180 -11.56 -10.98 2.41
CA ASN A 180 -12.21 -12.07 3.13
C ASN A 180 -11.72 -12.18 4.59
N CYS A 181 -11.79 -11.06 5.32
CA CYS A 181 -11.36 -10.95 6.72
C CYS A 181 -12.29 -10.00 7.49
N LYS A 182 -12.07 -9.83 8.80
CA LYS A 182 -12.67 -8.72 9.53
C LYS A 182 -12.17 -7.40 8.90
N LYS A 183 -13.08 -6.55 8.50
CA LYS A 183 -12.75 -5.32 7.78
C LYS A 183 -13.65 -4.17 8.17
N ASP A 184 -13.12 -2.95 8.03
CA ASP A 184 -13.87 -1.71 8.14
C ASP A 184 -13.40 -0.73 7.08
N LYS A 185 -14.19 0.31 6.82
CA LYS A 185 -13.91 1.30 5.78
C LYS A 185 -14.23 2.71 6.29
N LEU A 186 -13.29 3.63 6.08
CA LEU A 186 -13.40 5.04 6.41
C LEU A 186 -13.23 5.86 5.13
N ILE A 187 -14.33 6.43 4.63
CA ILE A 187 -14.29 7.36 3.50
C ILE A 187 -14.36 8.79 4.02
N ILE A 188 -13.37 9.60 3.66
CA ILE A 188 -13.28 11.00 4.08
C ILE A 188 -13.76 11.91 2.96
N HIS A 189 -14.79 12.71 3.26
CA HIS A 189 -15.42 13.59 2.30
C HIS A 189 -14.48 14.74 1.89
N ASP A 190 -14.47 15.08 0.58
CA ASP A 190 -13.60 16.10 -0.03
C ASP A 190 -12.08 15.89 0.24
N ALA A 191 -11.64 14.72 0.62
CA ALA A 191 -10.23 14.41 0.75
C ALA A 191 -9.65 13.94 -0.59
N GLY A 192 -8.55 14.55 -1.00
CA GLY A 192 -7.74 14.11 -2.13
C GLY A 192 -6.83 12.94 -1.77
N HIS A 193 -5.91 12.60 -2.70
CA HIS A 193 -4.99 11.48 -2.53
C HIS A 193 -4.12 11.61 -1.26
N THR A 194 -4.30 10.69 -0.32
CA THR A 194 -3.61 10.64 1.00
C THR A 194 -3.86 11.86 1.90
N ASP A 195 -4.90 12.64 1.63
CA ASP A 195 -5.24 13.84 2.39
C ASP A 195 -6.17 13.59 3.58
N SER A 196 -6.69 12.37 3.72
CA SER A 196 -7.63 11.96 4.77
C SER A 196 -7.19 12.39 6.17
N LYS A 197 -5.91 12.18 6.51
CA LYS A 197 -5.29 12.58 7.79
C LYS A 197 -5.25 14.10 8.05
N TYR A 198 -5.34 14.91 7.00
CA TYR A 198 -5.34 16.37 7.12
C TYR A 198 -6.74 16.94 7.14
N LYS A 199 -7.67 16.29 6.44
CA LYS A 199 -9.07 16.72 6.36
C LYS A 199 -9.83 16.43 7.66
N GLU A 200 -9.68 15.22 8.17
CA GLU A 200 -10.35 14.79 9.40
C GLU A 200 -9.37 14.08 10.35
N PRO A 201 -8.43 14.83 10.95
CA PRO A 201 -7.38 14.25 11.79
C PRO A 201 -7.87 13.58 13.06
N GLU A 202 -9.07 13.93 13.56
CA GLU A 202 -9.68 13.32 14.76
C GLU A 202 -10.38 11.99 14.42
N THR A 203 -10.80 11.81 13.18
CA THR A 203 -11.46 10.58 12.72
C THR A 203 -10.45 9.57 12.19
N TYR A 204 -9.37 10.08 11.56
CA TYR A 204 -8.29 9.29 11.00
C TYR A 204 -7.47 8.61 12.10
#